data_d8103fc05b8c44973e310435a079e0cd
#
_entry.id   d8103fc05b8c44973e310435a079e0cd
#
_cell.length_a   1.000
_cell.length_b   1.000
_cell.length_c   1.000
_cell.angle_alpha   90.00
_cell.angle_beta   90.00
_cell.angle_gamma   90.00
#
_symmetry.space_group_name_H-M   'P 1'
#
loop_
_entity.id
_entity.type
_entity.pdbx_description
1 polymer ?
#
loop_
_entity_poly.entity_id
_entity_poly.type
_entity_poly.pdbx_seq_one_letter_code
_entity_poly.pdbx_strand_id
1 'polypeptide(L)'
;LKTLFYDISSQSIELGSLIGRENIFNGIQTSKNDIYIHTLTREDDNYLFFNLDESEWKIEKELTRPYFQTSRGVDNLNTYRKLKPNSFVVYPYKNENGNINFVDIQTLRRDYPETFSFLGTYKSRLEGRDIKPEPETENEWYRFGRHQSLDKCDVPAKIVVGVLSQGDKYAIDTNHTFISSGGTAGYCMITMPERTPYSIYYIQALLNSKYSEWFASLYGEVFRGGFIARGTKVLKKLPIRKIDFENIDEKTLHDDIALLQQELIQLQESIDNTQNNNRRLIPLHRQFSMKKREMDLLLKRL
;
A
#
# COMPACT_ATOMS: atom_id res chain seq x y z
N LEU A 1 21.80 15.71 -20.20
CA LEU A 1 20.88 15.67 -19.04
C LEU A 1 19.74 16.69 -19.20
N LYS A 2 20.02 18.00 -19.44
CA LYS A 2 18.95 19.01 -19.62
C LYS A 2 18.06 18.71 -20.84
N THR A 3 18.63 18.26 -21.95
CA THR A 3 17.89 17.88 -23.16
C THR A 3 17.01 16.69 -22.93
N LEU A 4 17.54 15.63 -22.30
CA LEU A 4 16.79 14.43 -21.93
C LEU A 4 15.64 14.74 -20.97
N PHE A 5 15.87 15.64 -20.00
CA PHE A 5 14.84 16.09 -19.08
C PHE A 5 13.72 16.87 -19.81
N TYR A 6 14.07 17.69 -20.76
CA TYR A 6 13.12 18.43 -21.59
C TYR A 6 12.29 17.48 -22.46
N ASP A 7 12.93 16.51 -23.10
CA ASP A 7 12.24 15.51 -23.95
C ASP A 7 11.26 14.66 -23.15
N ILE A 8 11.65 14.18 -21.96
CA ILE A 8 10.77 13.45 -21.06
C ILE A 8 9.62 14.33 -20.57
N SER A 9 9.90 15.59 -20.21
CA SER A 9 8.87 16.48 -19.66
C SER A 9 7.84 16.93 -20.70
N SER A 10 8.22 17.02 -21.98
CA SER A 10 7.31 17.45 -23.08
C SER A 10 6.26 16.40 -23.44
N GLN A 11 6.55 15.11 -23.18
CA GLN A 11 5.67 13.98 -23.51
C GLN A 11 5.09 13.28 -22.27
N SER A 12 5.33 13.83 -21.10
CA SER A 12 4.88 13.26 -19.83
C SER A 12 3.96 14.21 -19.07
N ILE A 13 3.20 13.66 -18.16
CA ILE A 13 2.38 14.37 -17.20
C ILE A 13 2.79 13.93 -15.78
N GLU A 14 2.74 14.84 -14.80
CA GLU A 14 2.95 14.46 -13.40
C GLU A 14 1.93 13.39 -13.00
N LEU A 15 2.36 12.34 -12.31
CA LEU A 15 1.47 11.28 -11.82
C LEU A 15 0.29 11.86 -11.02
N GLY A 16 0.56 12.84 -10.14
CA GLY A 16 -0.50 13.49 -9.37
C GLY A 16 -1.49 14.29 -10.20
N SER A 17 -1.12 14.74 -11.38
CA SER A 17 -2.04 15.38 -12.33
C SER A 17 -2.82 14.37 -13.16
N LEU A 18 -2.21 13.21 -13.43
CA LEU A 18 -2.82 12.14 -14.22
C LEU A 18 -3.94 11.43 -13.47
N ILE A 19 -3.70 11.08 -12.21
CA ILE A 19 -4.63 10.25 -11.42
C ILE A 19 -5.36 11.03 -10.31
N GLY A 20 -5.04 12.31 -10.12
CA GLY A 20 -5.52 13.10 -8.96
C GLY A 20 -4.56 13.00 -7.77
N ARG A 21 -4.22 14.15 -7.18
CA ARG A 21 -3.25 14.22 -6.06
C ARG A 21 -3.75 13.54 -4.80
N GLU A 22 -5.06 13.44 -4.62
CA GLU A 22 -5.77 12.75 -3.53
C GLU A 22 -5.64 11.23 -3.60
N ASN A 23 -5.35 10.69 -4.78
CA ASN A 23 -5.11 9.25 -4.98
C ASN A 23 -3.67 8.81 -4.67
N ILE A 24 -2.82 9.74 -4.17
CA ILE A 24 -1.47 9.46 -3.69
C ILE A 24 -1.37 9.94 -2.24
N PHE A 25 -1.40 9.02 -1.29
CA PHE A 25 -1.58 9.33 0.13
C PHE A 25 -0.78 8.40 1.05
N ASN A 26 -0.65 8.81 2.30
CA ASN A 26 -0.01 8.01 3.35
C ASN A 26 -1.02 7.05 4.00
N GLY A 27 -0.54 6.00 4.67
CA GLY A 27 -1.37 5.07 5.41
C GLY A 27 -2.06 5.68 6.64
N ILE A 28 -2.77 4.85 7.38
CA ILE A 28 -3.44 5.23 8.64
C ILE A 28 -2.42 5.57 9.73
N GLN A 29 -2.85 6.33 10.72
CA GLN A 29 -2.01 6.69 11.86
C GLN A 29 -2.75 6.47 13.18
N THR A 30 -2.52 5.32 13.80
CA THR A 30 -3.13 4.95 15.08
C THR A 30 -2.57 5.75 16.24
N SER A 31 -1.30 6.17 16.15
CA SER A 31 -0.48 6.75 17.24
C SER A 31 -0.31 5.81 18.44
N LYS A 32 -0.64 4.51 18.29
CA LYS A 32 -0.43 3.47 19.28
C LYS A 32 -0.50 2.08 18.64
N ASN A 33 0.45 1.80 17.75
CA ASN A 33 0.45 0.57 16.95
C ASN A 33 0.49 -0.70 17.82
N ASP A 34 1.16 -0.66 18.96
CA ASP A 34 1.27 -1.78 19.90
C ASP A 34 -0.08 -2.21 20.52
N ILE A 35 -1.12 -1.35 20.47
CA ILE A 35 -2.48 -1.69 20.94
C ILE A 35 -3.42 -1.97 19.75
N TYR A 36 -3.20 -1.36 18.59
CA TYR A 36 -4.14 -1.51 17.49
C TYR A 36 -3.75 -2.58 16.47
N ILE A 37 -2.47 -2.99 16.41
CA ILE A 37 -1.97 -3.85 15.34
C ILE A 37 -1.43 -5.14 15.94
N HIS A 38 -1.99 -6.27 15.52
CA HIS A 38 -1.66 -7.57 16.08
C HIS A 38 -1.46 -8.64 15.01
N THR A 39 -0.65 -9.63 15.36
CA THR A 39 -0.52 -10.86 14.58
C THR A 39 -1.60 -11.84 15.01
N LEU A 40 -2.30 -12.41 14.03
CA LEU A 40 -3.34 -13.38 14.25
C LEU A 40 -2.74 -14.68 14.82
N THR A 41 -3.32 -15.21 15.90
CA THR A 41 -3.00 -16.55 16.42
C THR A 41 -3.97 -17.61 15.91
N ARG A 42 -5.25 -17.30 15.92
CA ARG A 42 -6.34 -18.13 15.40
C ARG A 42 -7.58 -17.28 15.13
N GLU A 43 -8.55 -17.83 14.42
CA GLU A 43 -9.84 -17.20 14.17
C GLU A 43 -10.98 -18.22 14.24
N ASP A 44 -12.17 -17.73 14.50
CA ASP A 44 -13.44 -18.45 14.35
C ASP A 44 -14.40 -17.64 13.47
N ASP A 45 -15.68 -17.96 13.43
CA ASP A 45 -16.65 -17.28 12.57
C ASP A 45 -16.81 -15.78 12.88
N ASN A 46 -16.69 -15.40 14.15
CA ASN A 46 -17.00 -14.05 14.63
C ASN A 46 -15.78 -13.27 15.15
N TYR A 47 -14.71 -13.94 15.54
CA TYR A 47 -13.60 -13.34 16.26
C TYR A 47 -12.24 -13.62 15.64
N LEU A 48 -11.32 -12.64 15.78
CA LEU A 48 -9.88 -12.82 15.63
C LEU A 48 -9.23 -12.88 17.00
N PHE A 49 -8.28 -13.80 17.19
CA PHE A 49 -7.56 -14.00 18.44
C PHE A 49 -6.10 -13.61 18.29
N PHE A 50 -5.53 -13.05 19.35
CA PHE A 50 -4.13 -12.61 19.38
C PHE A 50 -3.61 -12.55 20.82
N ASN A 51 -2.28 -12.43 20.97
CA ASN A 51 -1.66 -12.30 22.28
C ASN A 51 -1.12 -10.88 22.47
N LEU A 52 -1.36 -10.30 23.65
CA LEU A 52 -0.76 -9.04 24.10
C LEU A 52 -0.58 -9.09 25.63
N ASP A 53 0.60 -8.67 26.12
CA ASP A 53 0.96 -8.61 27.54
C ASP A 53 0.62 -9.93 28.28
N GLU A 54 1.10 -11.06 27.73
CA GLU A 54 0.92 -12.44 28.25
C GLU A 54 -0.53 -12.95 28.34
N SER A 55 -1.48 -12.20 27.75
CA SER A 55 -2.91 -12.57 27.71
C SER A 55 -3.36 -12.85 26.28
N GLU A 56 -4.24 -13.87 26.13
CA GLU A 56 -4.95 -14.06 24.86
C GLU A 56 -6.18 -13.16 24.85
N TRP A 57 -6.33 -12.41 23.78
CA TRP A 57 -7.45 -11.52 23.51
C TRP A 57 -8.23 -11.98 22.28
N LYS A 58 -9.47 -11.57 22.19
CA LYS A 58 -10.30 -11.72 20.99
C LYS A 58 -11.01 -10.40 20.65
N ILE A 59 -11.21 -10.18 19.36
CA ILE A 59 -11.85 -8.96 18.83
C ILE A 59 -12.89 -9.39 17.80
N GLU A 60 -14.03 -8.74 17.79
CA GLU A 60 -15.05 -8.93 16.77
C GLU A 60 -14.47 -8.61 15.37
N LYS A 61 -14.59 -9.57 14.44
CA LYS A 61 -14.03 -9.44 13.04
C LYS A 61 -14.51 -8.18 12.35
N GLU A 62 -15.72 -7.74 12.61
CA GLU A 62 -16.32 -6.55 12.01
C GLU A 62 -15.50 -5.28 12.32
N LEU A 63 -14.90 -5.21 13.50
CA LEU A 63 -14.02 -4.10 13.92
C LEU A 63 -12.54 -4.40 13.68
N THR A 64 -12.24 -5.17 12.63
CA THR A 64 -10.85 -5.43 12.21
C THR A 64 -10.68 -5.19 10.72
N ARG A 65 -9.44 -4.94 10.30
CA ARG A 65 -9.08 -4.87 8.88
C ARG A 65 -7.74 -5.59 8.65
N PRO A 66 -7.57 -6.26 7.49
CA PRO A 66 -6.29 -6.82 7.12
C PRO A 66 -5.19 -5.75 7.16
N TYR A 67 -4.04 -6.08 7.71
CA TYR A 67 -2.96 -5.12 7.88
C TYR A 67 -1.61 -5.71 7.47
N PHE A 68 -0.77 -4.87 6.86
CA PHE A 68 0.60 -5.22 6.55
C PHE A 68 1.56 -4.47 7.46
N GLN A 69 2.36 -5.24 8.18
CA GLN A 69 3.39 -4.73 9.07
C GLN A 69 4.75 -5.25 8.64
N THR A 70 5.74 -4.37 8.55
CA THR A 70 7.13 -4.81 8.42
C THR A 70 7.59 -5.39 9.75
N SER A 71 8.06 -6.63 9.72
CA SER A 71 8.88 -7.17 10.80
C SER A 71 10.27 -6.55 10.75
N ARG A 72 10.90 -6.34 11.89
CA ARG A 72 12.22 -5.71 12.02
C ARG A 72 13.22 -6.31 11.01
N GLY A 73 13.62 -5.51 10.02
CA GLY A 73 14.66 -5.85 9.04
C GLY A 73 14.23 -6.70 7.85
N VAL A 74 12.98 -7.13 7.73
CA VAL A 74 12.47 -7.89 6.57
C VAL A 74 11.37 -7.08 5.90
N ASP A 75 11.77 -6.32 4.88
CA ASP A 75 10.84 -5.67 3.98
C ASP A 75 10.48 -6.65 2.85
N ASN A 76 9.30 -7.26 2.95
CA ASN A 76 8.77 -8.19 1.95
C ASN A 76 8.04 -7.49 0.80
N LEU A 77 8.05 -6.15 0.76
CA LEU A 77 7.44 -5.41 -0.32
C LEU A 77 8.24 -5.62 -1.62
N ASN A 78 7.57 -6.07 -2.66
CA ASN A 78 8.21 -6.33 -3.96
C ASN A 78 7.23 -6.06 -5.10
N THR A 79 7.70 -5.41 -6.16
CA THR A 79 6.90 -5.03 -7.33
C THR A 79 6.25 -6.22 -8.04
N TYR A 80 6.89 -7.37 -8.01
CA TYR A 80 6.42 -8.58 -8.69
C TYR A 80 5.64 -9.53 -7.77
N ARG A 81 5.36 -9.12 -6.53
CA ARG A 81 4.54 -9.88 -5.57
C ARG A 81 3.31 -9.09 -5.19
N LYS A 82 2.17 -9.79 -5.12
CA LYS A 82 0.99 -9.22 -4.48
C LYS A 82 1.26 -9.05 -2.99
N LEU A 83 0.83 -7.92 -2.45
CA LEU A 83 0.90 -7.68 -1.03
C LEU A 83 0.01 -8.69 -0.30
N LYS A 84 0.56 -9.35 0.71
CA LYS A 84 -0.21 -10.24 1.60
C LYS A 84 -0.25 -9.62 2.99
N PRO A 85 -1.43 -9.42 3.58
CA PRO A 85 -1.53 -9.01 4.97
C PRO A 85 -0.87 -10.07 5.87
N ASN A 86 -0.18 -9.64 6.89
CA ASN A 86 0.49 -10.50 7.88
C ASN A 86 0.05 -10.20 9.32
N SER A 87 -0.87 -9.28 9.46
CA SER A 87 -1.42 -8.78 10.72
C SER A 87 -2.85 -8.30 10.48
N PHE A 88 -3.51 -7.87 11.52
CA PHE A 88 -4.74 -7.11 11.44
C PHE A 88 -4.65 -5.85 12.31
N VAL A 89 -5.49 -4.87 12.01
CA VAL A 89 -5.65 -3.67 12.83
C VAL A 89 -7.04 -3.67 13.46
N VAL A 90 -7.11 -3.38 14.77
CA VAL A 90 -8.37 -3.06 15.46
C VAL A 90 -8.84 -1.72 14.92
N TYR A 91 -10.02 -1.70 14.31
CA TYR A 91 -10.52 -0.58 13.51
C TYR A 91 -11.90 -0.14 14.02
N PRO A 92 -11.97 0.74 15.04
CA PRO A 92 -13.22 1.16 15.67
C PRO A 92 -14.00 2.18 14.82
N TYR A 93 -14.17 1.88 13.55
CA TYR A 93 -14.88 2.70 12.58
C TYR A 93 -15.74 1.84 11.67
N LYS A 94 -16.82 2.40 11.15
CA LYS A 94 -17.71 1.79 10.15
C LYS A 94 -17.82 2.68 8.93
N ASN A 95 -17.91 2.03 7.77
CA ASN A 95 -18.25 2.72 6.54
C ASN A 95 -19.78 2.68 6.36
N GLU A 96 -20.40 3.83 6.42
CA GLU A 96 -21.84 4.01 6.21
C GLU A 96 -22.05 4.93 5.01
N ASN A 97 -22.44 4.37 3.89
CA ASN A 97 -22.72 5.11 2.65
C ASN A 97 -21.52 5.97 2.16
N GLY A 98 -20.30 5.42 2.30
CA GLY A 98 -19.06 6.12 1.90
C GLY A 98 -18.48 7.05 2.96
N ASN A 99 -19.16 7.24 4.08
CA ASN A 99 -18.64 8.01 5.22
C ASN A 99 -18.06 7.07 6.28
N ILE A 100 -16.86 7.38 6.74
CA ILE A 100 -16.23 6.63 7.84
C ILE A 100 -16.64 7.27 9.16
N ASN A 101 -17.50 6.58 9.88
CA ASN A 101 -17.99 6.99 11.18
C ASN A 101 -17.24 6.25 12.29
N PHE A 102 -16.90 6.96 13.34
CA PHE A 102 -16.38 6.38 14.57
C PHE A 102 -17.49 5.63 15.32
N VAL A 103 -17.22 4.43 15.79
CA VAL A 103 -18.16 3.64 16.60
C VAL A 103 -18.19 4.24 18.01
N ASP A 104 -19.31 4.82 18.41
CA ASP A 104 -19.45 5.43 19.74
C ASP A 104 -19.37 4.41 20.87
N ILE A 105 -19.09 4.88 22.10
CA ILE A 105 -18.80 4.04 23.25
C ILE A 105 -20.00 3.16 23.66
N GLN A 106 -21.25 3.60 23.45
CA GLN A 106 -22.43 2.85 23.80
C GLN A 106 -22.67 1.71 22.82
N THR A 107 -22.52 1.98 21.53
CA THR A 107 -22.54 0.99 20.46
C THR A 107 -21.39 0.00 20.62
N LEU A 108 -20.17 0.47 20.93
CA LEU A 108 -19.02 -0.39 21.16
C LEU A 108 -19.29 -1.37 22.33
N ARG A 109 -19.83 -0.87 23.47
CA ARG A 109 -20.14 -1.69 24.63
C ARG A 109 -21.25 -2.70 24.37
N ARG A 110 -22.29 -2.31 23.61
CA ARG A 110 -23.47 -3.14 23.37
C ARG A 110 -23.21 -4.22 22.32
N ASP A 111 -22.61 -3.83 21.19
CA ASP A 111 -22.53 -4.68 20.00
C ASP A 111 -21.15 -5.33 19.83
N TYR A 112 -20.10 -4.80 20.47
CA TYR A 112 -18.70 -5.25 20.39
C TYR A 112 -18.06 -5.38 21.76
N PRO A 113 -18.62 -6.23 22.66
CA PRO A 113 -18.20 -6.30 24.06
C PRO A 113 -16.74 -6.75 24.25
N GLU A 114 -16.21 -7.60 23.36
CA GLU A 114 -14.82 -8.05 23.43
C GLU A 114 -13.86 -6.94 23.05
N THR A 115 -14.14 -6.21 21.97
CA THR A 115 -13.37 -5.02 21.58
C THR A 115 -13.44 -3.93 22.64
N PHE A 116 -14.62 -3.72 23.24
CA PHE A 116 -14.78 -2.78 24.35
C PHE A 116 -13.95 -3.17 25.57
N SER A 117 -13.97 -4.45 25.97
CA SER A 117 -13.18 -4.97 27.09
C SER A 117 -11.68 -4.82 26.85
N PHE A 118 -11.23 -5.22 25.64
CA PHE A 118 -9.83 -5.07 25.23
C PHE A 118 -9.35 -3.63 25.29
N LEU A 119 -10.01 -2.72 24.56
CA LEU A 119 -9.62 -1.31 24.52
C LEU A 119 -9.70 -0.67 25.92
N GLY A 120 -10.73 -1.03 26.72
CA GLY A 120 -10.92 -0.56 28.09
C GLY A 120 -9.78 -0.92 29.02
N THR A 121 -9.22 -2.14 28.89
CA THR A 121 -8.04 -2.57 29.65
C THR A 121 -6.82 -1.70 29.37
N TYR A 122 -6.67 -1.22 28.13
CA TYR A 122 -5.56 -0.37 27.71
C TYR A 122 -5.90 1.13 27.68
N LYS A 123 -7.03 1.55 28.28
CA LYS A 123 -7.50 2.94 28.27
C LYS A 123 -6.42 3.91 28.74
N SER A 124 -5.73 3.65 29.83
CA SER A 124 -4.66 4.51 30.36
C SER A 124 -3.49 4.72 29.39
N ARG A 125 -3.22 3.73 28.51
CA ARG A 125 -2.18 3.84 27.47
C ARG A 125 -2.69 4.57 26.21
N LEU A 126 -4.00 4.68 26.05
CA LEU A 126 -4.67 5.34 24.91
C LEU A 126 -5.05 6.79 25.21
N GLU A 127 -5.36 7.10 26.46
CA GLU A 127 -5.60 8.48 26.92
C GLU A 127 -4.31 9.33 26.83
N GLY A 128 -4.47 10.64 26.68
CA GLY A 128 -3.37 11.58 26.61
C GLY A 128 -2.57 11.57 25.30
N ARG A 129 -2.97 10.76 24.29
CA ARG A 129 -2.39 10.85 22.94
C ARG A 129 -2.84 12.11 22.23
N ASP A 130 -1.99 12.65 21.37
CA ASP A 130 -2.36 13.75 20.46
C ASP A 130 -3.28 13.20 19.35
N ILE A 131 -4.59 13.35 19.53
CA ILE A 131 -5.64 12.95 18.57
C ILE A 131 -6.07 14.17 17.76
N LYS A 132 -6.04 14.07 16.43
CA LYS A 132 -6.49 15.13 15.53
C LYS A 132 -7.47 14.58 14.48
N PRO A 133 -8.60 15.25 14.23
CA PRO A 133 -9.12 16.40 15.00
C PRO A 133 -9.33 16.06 16.47
N GLU A 134 -9.35 17.08 17.31
CA GLU A 134 -9.59 16.92 18.76
C GLU A 134 -10.86 16.10 19.00
N PRO A 135 -10.87 15.19 20.00
CA PRO A 135 -12.07 14.47 20.42
C PRO A 135 -13.18 15.44 20.86
N GLU A 136 -14.40 15.19 20.42
CA GLU A 136 -15.56 16.00 20.83
C GLU A 136 -16.02 15.67 22.27
N THR A 137 -15.74 14.45 22.70
CA THR A 137 -16.09 13.95 24.02
C THR A 137 -14.96 13.14 24.64
N GLU A 138 -14.96 13.02 25.96
CA GLU A 138 -14.02 12.15 26.70
C GLU A 138 -14.17 10.66 26.35
N ASN A 139 -15.27 10.25 25.71
CA ASN A 139 -15.53 8.88 25.32
C ASN A 139 -14.84 8.47 24.01
N GLU A 140 -14.16 9.40 23.32
CA GLU A 140 -13.46 9.14 22.05
C GLU A 140 -11.97 8.79 22.22
N TRP A 141 -11.53 8.48 23.43
CA TRP A 141 -10.13 8.17 23.77
C TRP A 141 -9.51 7.02 22.96
N TYR A 142 -10.32 6.15 22.33
CA TYR A 142 -9.87 5.05 21.49
C TYR A 142 -9.91 5.36 19.99
N ARG A 143 -10.07 6.61 19.58
CA ARG A 143 -9.87 7.03 18.18
C ARG A 143 -8.40 6.89 17.78
N PHE A 144 -8.14 6.73 16.49
CA PHE A 144 -6.78 6.83 15.97
C PHE A 144 -6.22 8.23 16.16
N GLY A 145 -4.90 8.34 16.30
CA GLY A 145 -4.26 9.63 16.52
C GLY A 145 -4.46 10.62 15.39
N ARG A 146 -4.73 10.14 14.16
CA ARG A 146 -5.08 11.00 13.02
C ARG A 146 -6.24 10.39 12.25
N HIS A 147 -7.19 11.23 11.89
CA HIS A 147 -8.30 10.89 10.99
C HIS A 147 -7.84 11.04 9.54
N GLN A 148 -6.94 10.16 9.10
CA GLN A 148 -6.41 10.18 7.73
C GLN A 148 -6.51 8.81 7.08
N SER A 149 -6.86 8.81 5.79
CA SER A 149 -6.84 7.62 4.92
C SER A 149 -7.65 6.42 5.43
N LEU A 150 -8.62 6.67 6.30
CA LEU A 150 -9.46 5.63 6.88
C LEU A 150 -10.35 4.96 5.81
N ASP A 151 -10.85 5.75 4.87
CA ASP A 151 -11.67 5.35 3.73
C ASP A 151 -10.84 4.82 2.55
N LYS A 152 -9.61 5.30 2.40
CA LYS A 152 -8.80 5.11 1.17
C LYS A 152 -8.04 3.80 1.14
N CYS A 153 -7.85 3.15 2.29
CA CYS A 153 -7.14 1.87 2.34
C CYS A 153 -8.03 0.71 1.87
N ASP A 154 -9.34 0.82 2.06
CA ASP A 154 -10.32 -0.22 1.74
C ASP A 154 -10.80 -0.12 0.28
N VAL A 155 -9.92 -0.43 -0.65
CA VAL A 155 -10.19 -0.38 -2.10
C VAL A 155 -9.79 -1.69 -2.77
N PRO A 156 -10.44 -2.05 -3.90
CA PRO A 156 -10.20 -3.33 -4.59
C PRO A 156 -8.76 -3.52 -5.08
N ALA A 157 -8.09 -2.43 -5.46
CA ALA A 157 -6.71 -2.48 -5.90
C ALA A 157 -5.98 -1.16 -5.61
N LYS A 158 -4.73 -1.27 -5.13
CA LYS A 158 -3.82 -0.14 -4.94
C LYS A 158 -2.37 -0.57 -5.07
N ILE A 159 -1.48 0.39 -5.38
CA ILE A 159 -0.04 0.19 -5.31
C ILE A 159 0.44 0.66 -3.94
N VAL A 160 1.14 -0.20 -3.23
CA VAL A 160 1.82 0.13 -1.98
C VAL A 160 3.28 0.41 -2.26
N VAL A 161 3.76 1.54 -1.77
CA VAL A 161 5.10 2.05 -2.04
C VAL A 161 5.89 2.15 -0.74
N GLY A 162 7.06 1.51 -0.68
CA GLY A 162 8.02 1.72 0.40
C GLY A 162 8.65 3.11 0.29
N VAL A 163 8.38 3.98 1.26
CA VAL A 163 8.84 5.39 1.21
C VAL A 163 10.37 5.45 1.15
N LEU A 164 11.06 4.68 1.97
CA LEU A 164 12.52 4.59 1.94
C LEU A 164 12.94 3.24 1.33
N SER A 165 13.37 3.23 0.08
CA SER A 165 13.62 1.98 -0.64
C SER A 165 14.70 2.11 -1.71
N GLN A 166 15.14 0.94 -2.21
CA GLN A 166 16.12 0.77 -3.28
C GLN A 166 15.48 0.05 -4.48
N GLY A 167 14.50 0.65 -5.17
CA GLY A 167 13.82 0.00 -6.30
C GLY A 167 12.93 -1.19 -5.91
N ASP A 168 12.29 -1.82 -6.89
CA ASP A 168 11.40 -3.01 -6.76
C ASP A 168 10.42 -3.01 -5.56
N LYS A 169 10.00 -1.83 -5.09
CA LYS A 169 9.20 -1.62 -3.87
C LYS A 169 7.82 -1.00 -4.15
N TYR A 170 7.15 -1.51 -5.20
CA TYR A 170 5.84 -1.07 -5.66
C TYR A 170 4.90 -2.27 -5.75
N ALA A 171 4.43 -2.79 -4.61
CA ALA A 171 3.57 -3.99 -4.60
C ALA A 171 2.12 -3.66 -4.92
N ILE A 172 1.46 -4.53 -5.70
CA ILE A 172 0.00 -4.49 -5.87
C ILE A 172 -0.65 -5.13 -4.65
N ASP A 173 -1.59 -4.43 -4.03
CA ASP A 173 -2.51 -4.96 -3.04
C ASP A 173 -3.91 -5.14 -3.65
N THR A 174 -4.47 -6.34 -3.49
CA THR A 174 -5.84 -6.69 -3.85
C THR A 174 -6.59 -7.31 -2.67
N ASN A 175 -6.07 -7.15 -1.46
CA ASN A 175 -6.60 -7.76 -0.24
C ASN A 175 -7.18 -6.72 0.73
N HIS A 176 -7.48 -5.52 0.25
CA HIS A 176 -8.00 -4.44 1.09
C HIS A 176 -7.10 -4.13 2.31
N THR A 177 -5.78 -4.29 2.14
CA THR A 177 -4.82 -4.23 3.23
C THR A 177 -4.60 -2.81 3.72
N PHE A 178 -4.72 -2.60 5.02
CA PHE A 178 -4.37 -1.35 5.69
C PHE A 178 -2.88 -1.28 6.00
N ILE A 179 -2.32 -0.09 6.05
CA ILE A 179 -0.89 0.14 6.23
C ILE A 179 -0.68 1.42 7.02
N SER A 180 0.33 1.45 7.89
CA SER A 180 0.62 2.66 8.64
C SER A 180 1.34 3.73 7.83
N SER A 181 1.04 4.97 8.18
CA SER A 181 1.89 6.12 7.88
C SER A 181 3.06 6.14 8.88
N GLY A 182 4.25 5.83 8.44
CA GLY A 182 5.41 5.67 9.33
C GLY A 182 6.57 6.62 9.02
N GLY A 183 6.34 7.92 8.88
CA GLY A 183 7.41 8.88 8.64
C GLY A 183 8.27 8.52 7.42
N THR A 184 9.60 8.56 7.56
CA THR A 184 10.55 8.22 6.48
C THR A 184 10.65 6.71 6.20
N ALA A 185 10.25 5.87 7.14
CA ALA A 185 10.31 4.40 7.02
C ALA A 185 8.95 3.76 6.79
N GLY A 186 7.92 4.56 6.49
CA GLY A 186 6.56 4.08 6.26
C GLY A 186 6.26 3.76 4.81
N TYR A 187 4.96 3.73 4.55
CA TYR A 187 4.44 3.45 3.22
C TYR A 187 3.52 4.57 2.76
N CYS A 188 3.47 4.75 1.45
CA CYS A 188 2.39 5.46 0.80
C CYS A 188 1.67 4.54 -0.18
N MET A 189 0.51 4.99 -0.62
CA MET A 189 -0.37 4.24 -1.49
C MET A 189 -0.76 5.08 -2.69
N ILE A 190 -1.02 4.39 -3.79
CA ILE A 190 -1.52 4.96 -5.03
C ILE A 190 -2.77 4.17 -5.41
N THR A 191 -3.88 4.87 -5.55
CA THR A 191 -5.14 4.33 -6.09
C THR A 191 -5.40 4.92 -7.47
N MET A 192 -6.27 4.28 -8.24
CA MET A 192 -6.69 4.80 -9.54
C MET A 192 -8.09 5.42 -9.43
N PRO A 193 -8.36 6.54 -10.13
CA PRO A 193 -9.72 7.06 -10.24
C PRO A 193 -10.65 6.01 -10.87
N GLU A 194 -11.92 5.99 -10.48
CA GLU A 194 -12.92 5.05 -11.01
C GLU A 194 -13.04 5.12 -12.55
N ARG A 195 -12.90 6.32 -13.11
CA ARG A 195 -13.02 6.55 -14.56
C ARG A 195 -11.69 7.00 -15.14
N THR A 196 -10.78 6.05 -15.28
CA THR A 196 -9.49 6.28 -15.95
C THR A 196 -9.25 5.21 -17.01
N PRO A 197 -8.72 5.56 -18.19
CA PRO A 197 -8.31 4.55 -19.16
C PRO A 197 -6.98 3.88 -18.79
N TYR A 198 -6.23 4.43 -17.83
CA TYR A 198 -4.93 3.89 -17.44
C TYR A 198 -5.06 2.67 -16.54
N SER A 199 -4.34 1.61 -16.88
CA SER A 199 -4.20 0.42 -16.03
C SER A 199 -3.30 0.71 -14.83
N ILE A 200 -3.69 0.22 -13.65
CA ILE A 200 -2.84 0.27 -12.45
C ILE A 200 -1.51 -0.48 -12.66
N TYR A 201 -1.51 -1.54 -13.47
CA TYR A 201 -0.31 -2.31 -13.81
C TYR A 201 0.63 -1.55 -14.73
N TYR A 202 0.09 -0.74 -15.66
CA TYR A 202 0.89 0.19 -16.45
C TYR A 202 1.61 1.20 -15.55
N ILE A 203 0.87 1.83 -14.63
CA ILE A 203 1.45 2.77 -13.66
C ILE A 203 2.52 2.07 -12.81
N GLN A 204 2.26 0.86 -12.31
CA GLN A 204 3.22 0.09 -11.53
C GLN A 204 4.52 -0.20 -12.32
N ALA A 205 4.41 -0.60 -13.58
CA ALA A 205 5.56 -0.86 -14.44
C ALA A 205 6.42 0.39 -14.64
N LEU A 206 5.78 1.56 -14.90
CA LEU A 206 6.49 2.82 -15.04
C LEU A 206 7.17 3.25 -13.75
N LEU A 207 6.50 3.13 -12.60
CA LEU A 207 7.08 3.44 -11.29
C LEU A 207 8.34 2.62 -11.02
N ASN A 208 8.37 1.37 -11.47
CA ASN A 208 9.51 0.46 -11.31
C ASN A 208 10.58 0.61 -12.42
N SER A 209 10.40 1.55 -13.34
CA SER A 209 11.34 1.80 -14.43
C SER A 209 12.60 2.53 -13.96
N LYS A 210 13.69 2.38 -14.73
CA LYS A 210 14.95 3.13 -14.52
C LYS A 210 14.74 4.65 -14.60
N TYR A 211 13.75 5.10 -15.35
CA TYR A 211 13.42 6.53 -15.48
C TYR A 211 12.82 7.08 -14.19
N SER A 212 11.85 6.36 -13.61
CA SER A 212 11.28 6.72 -12.31
C SER A 212 12.31 6.68 -11.18
N GLU A 213 13.20 5.69 -11.21
CA GLU A 213 14.30 5.58 -10.25
C GLU A 213 15.27 6.77 -10.37
N TRP A 214 15.66 7.10 -11.59
CA TRP A 214 16.51 8.27 -11.86
C TRP A 214 15.83 9.57 -11.40
N PHE A 215 14.55 9.78 -11.76
CA PHE A 215 13.79 10.95 -11.33
C PHE A 215 13.70 11.03 -9.80
N ALA A 216 13.37 9.92 -9.14
CA ALA A 216 13.31 9.86 -7.67
C ALA A 216 14.66 10.20 -7.03
N SER A 217 15.78 9.83 -7.64
CA SER A 217 17.12 10.18 -7.16
C SER A 217 17.45 11.68 -7.24
N LEU A 218 16.78 12.40 -8.15
CA LEU A 218 16.95 13.86 -8.28
C LEU A 218 16.09 14.67 -7.33
N TYR A 219 14.88 14.17 -6.98
CA TYR A 219 13.86 14.89 -6.22
C TYR A 219 13.63 14.34 -4.83
N GLY A 220 14.02 13.09 -4.59
CA GLY A 220 13.96 12.45 -3.28
C GLY A 220 15.22 12.71 -2.46
N GLU A 221 15.11 12.63 -1.16
CA GLU A 221 16.28 12.64 -0.29
C GLU A 221 17.03 11.32 -0.41
N VAL A 222 18.33 11.39 -0.66
CA VAL A 222 19.19 10.22 -0.75
C VAL A 222 19.82 9.96 0.62
N PHE A 223 19.61 8.76 1.13
CA PHE A 223 20.13 8.30 2.42
C PHE A 223 21.36 7.39 2.23
N ARG A 224 22.10 7.17 3.34
CA ARG A 224 23.23 6.25 3.36
C ARG A 224 22.85 4.86 2.83
N GLY A 225 23.70 4.28 1.99
CA GLY A 225 23.46 2.96 1.38
C GLY A 225 22.61 2.99 0.09
N GLY A 226 22.41 4.19 -0.49
CA GLY A 226 21.68 4.33 -1.77
C GLY A 226 20.17 4.23 -1.65
N PHE A 227 19.61 4.35 -0.44
CA PHE A 227 18.18 4.46 -0.22
C PHE A 227 17.68 5.84 -0.67
N ILE A 228 16.52 5.87 -1.31
CA ILE A 228 15.86 7.11 -1.76
C ILE A 228 14.50 7.23 -1.11
N ALA A 229 14.20 8.43 -0.58
CA ALA A 229 12.86 8.73 -0.06
C ALA A 229 11.88 9.00 -1.21
N ARG A 230 10.93 8.07 -1.40
CA ARG A 230 9.86 8.11 -2.42
C ARG A 230 8.51 8.48 -1.81
N GLY A 231 8.49 9.47 -0.92
CA GLY A 231 7.25 9.92 -0.29
C GLY A 231 6.26 10.54 -1.28
N THR A 232 5.06 10.84 -0.80
CA THR A 232 3.96 11.38 -1.63
C THR A 232 4.35 12.63 -2.43
N LYS A 233 5.28 13.45 -1.93
CA LYS A 233 5.77 14.65 -2.63
C LYS A 233 6.53 14.29 -3.91
N VAL A 234 7.36 13.25 -3.86
CA VAL A 234 8.14 12.75 -5.01
C VAL A 234 7.21 12.03 -5.98
N LEU A 235 6.37 11.12 -5.47
CA LEU A 235 5.43 10.34 -6.29
C LEU A 235 4.49 11.25 -7.10
N LYS A 236 3.93 12.31 -6.49
CA LYS A 236 3.03 13.24 -7.17
C LYS A 236 3.67 13.97 -8.36
N LYS A 237 4.99 14.09 -8.36
CA LYS A 237 5.76 14.76 -9.41
C LYS A 237 6.40 13.82 -10.43
N LEU A 238 6.32 12.50 -10.21
CA LEU A 238 6.89 11.54 -11.13
C LEU A 238 6.30 11.74 -12.55
N PRO A 239 7.15 11.89 -13.57
CA PRO A 239 6.67 12.02 -14.95
C PRO A 239 6.20 10.65 -15.45
N ILE A 240 4.96 10.61 -15.90
CA ILE A 240 4.33 9.44 -16.52
C ILE A 240 4.11 9.76 -17.99
N ARG A 241 4.50 8.87 -18.88
CA ARG A 241 4.23 9.00 -20.30
C ARG A 241 2.73 9.13 -20.52
N LYS A 242 2.31 10.22 -21.15
CA LYS A 242 0.92 10.42 -21.56
C LYS A 242 0.62 9.51 -22.74
N ILE A 243 -0.47 8.79 -22.68
CA ILE A 243 -0.96 7.90 -23.74
C ILE A 243 -2.15 8.57 -24.43
N ASP A 244 -2.09 8.65 -25.74
CA ASP A 244 -3.25 8.96 -26.57
C ASP A 244 -4.02 7.66 -26.83
N PHE A 245 -5.13 7.45 -26.13
CA PHE A 245 -5.95 6.24 -26.25
C PHE A 245 -6.74 6.15 -27.58
N GLU A 246 -6.81 7.23 -28.36
CA GLU A 246 -7.33 7.22 -29.72
C GLU A 246 -6.27 6.75 -30.73
N ASN A 247 -5.00 6.84 -30.37
CA ASN A 247 -3.90 6.30 -31.16
C ASN A 247 -3.72 4.81 -30.83
N ILE A 248 -3.94 3.96 -31.85
CA ILE A 248 -3.93 2.50 -31.67
C ILE A 248 -2.57 1.95 -31.25
N ASP A 249 -1.47 2.55 -31.71
CA ASP A 249 -0.11 2.12 -31.38
C ASP A 249 0.25 2.46 -29.93
N GLU A 250 -0.11 3.65 -29.46
CA GLU A 250 0.11 4.07 -28.08
C GLU A 250 -0.77 3.26 -27.10
N LYS A 251 -2.04 3.06 -27.46
CA LYS A 251 -2.93 2.20 -26.68
C LYS A 251 -2.42 0.77 -26.59
N THR A 252 -1.96 0.20 -27.69
CA THR A 252 -1.38 -1.15 -27.72
C THR A 252 -0.15 -1.23 -26.84
N LEU A 253 0.74 -0.25 -26.90
CA LEU A 253 1.93 -0.21 -26.05
C LEU A 253 1.58 -0.13 -24.57
N HIS A 254 0.57 0.68 -24.19
CA HIS A 254 0.06 0.73 -22.82
C HIS A 254 -0.48 -0.63 -22.37
N ASP A 255 -1.31 -1.27 -23.20
CA ASP A 255 -1.96 -2.54 -22.88
C ASP A 255 -0.93 -3.68 -22.79
N ASP A 256 0.05 -3.73 -23.68
CA ASP A 256 1.16 -4.70 -23.65
C ASP A 256 1.99 -4.57 -22.37
N ILE A 257 2.34 -3.35 -21.97
CA ILE A 257 3.08 -3.10 -20.72
C ILE A 257 2.25 -3.55 -19.50
N ALA A 258 0.97 -3.22 -19.47
CA ALA A 258 0.08 -3.60 -18.38
C ALA A 258 -0.08 -5.12 -18.27
N LEU A 259 -0.27 -5.80 -19.41
CA LEU A 259 -0.39 -7.24 -19.48
C LEU A 259 0.91 -7.93 -19.02
N LEU A 260 2.05 -7.47 -19.54
CA LEU A 260 3.35 -8.05 -19.20
C LEU A 260 3.68 -7.90 -17.71
N GLN A 261 3.27 -6.77 -17.08
CA GLN A 261 3.41 -6.58 -15.64
C GLN A 261 2.56 -7.58 -14.83
N GLN A 262 1.33 -7.87 -15.27
CA GLN A 262 0.49 -8.90 -14.66
C GLN A 262 1.12 -10.29 -14.79
N GLU A 263 1.62 -10.62 -15.97
CA GLU A 263 2.27 -11.91 -16.22
C GLU A 263 3.54 -12.10 -15.37
N LEU A 264 4.34 -11.05 -15.17
CA LEU A 264 5.49 -11.08 -14.27
C LEU A 264 5.08 -11.38 -12.81
N ILE A 265 3.97 -10.78 -12.35
CA ILE A 265 3.43 -11.06 -11.01
C ILE A 265 2.96 -12.52 -10.91
N GLN A 266 2.24 -13.03 -11.91
CA GLN A 266 1.76 -14.43 -11.93
C GLN A 266 2.91 -15.43 -11.98
N LEU A 267 3.96 -15.14 -12.75
CA LEU A 267 5.17 -15.97 -12.80
C LEU A 267 5.90 -15.97 -11.45
N GLN A 268 6.02 -14.83 -10.79
CA GLN A 268 6.62 -14.75 -9.47
C GLN A 268 5.80 -15.55 -8.44
N GLU A 269 4.47 -15.46 -8.50
CA GLU A 269 3.58 -16.27 -7.66
C GLU A 269 3.75 -17.77 -7.91
N SER A 270 3.93 -18.16 -9.17
CA SER A 270 4.22 -19.55 -9.54
C SER A 270 5.58 -20.03 -9.03
N ILE A 271 6.59 -19.16 -9.06
CA ILE A 271 7.92 -19.42 -8.49
C ILE A 271 7.81 -19.60 -6.97
N ASP A 272 7.14 -18.68 -6.29
CA ASP A 272 6.99 -18.70 -4.83
C ASP A 272 6.21 -19.95 -4.34
N ASN A 273 5.23 -20.43 -5.12
CA ASN A 273 4.43 -21.61 -4.82
C ASN A 273 5.14 -22.93 -5.20
N THR A 274 6.20 -22.88 -5.99
CA THR A 274 6.94 -24.07 -6.41
C THR A 274 7.99 -24.41 -5.36
N GLN A 275 7.59 -25.13 -4.30
CA GLN A 275 8.51 -25.55 -3.23
C GLN A 275 9.57 -26.53 -3.73
N ASN A 276 10.86 -26.21 -3.51
CA ASN A 276 12.06 -27.09 -3.57
C ASN A 276 12.19 -28.03 -4.79
N ASN A 277 11.53 -27.73 -5.91
CA ASN A 277 11.62 -28.53 -7.12
C ASN A 277 12.44 -27.78 -8.20
N ASN A 278 13.77 -27.96 -8.16
CA ASN A 278 14.70 -27.29 -9.09
C ASN A 278 14.34 -27.51 -10.57
N ARG A 279 13.82 -28.70 -10.94
CA ARG A 279 13.43 -28.98 -12.32
C ARG A 279 12.28 -28.11 -12.82
N ARG A 280 11.37 -27.71 -11.92
CA ARG A 280 10.25 -26.79 -12.23
C ARG A 280 10.64 -25.33 -12.04
N LEU A 281 11.50 -25.00 -11.09
CA LEU A 281 11.94 -23.63 -10.80
C LEU A 281 12.80 -23.04 -11.92
N ILE A 282 13.75 -23.80 -12.50
CA ILE A 282 14.67 -23.28 -13.53
C ILE A 282 13.93 -22.73 -14.76
N PRO A 283 12.94 -23.41 -15.35
CA PRO A 283 12.16 -22.87 -16.46
C PRO A 283 11.39 -21.60 -16.09
N LEU A 284 10.79 -21.54 -14.89
CA LEU A 284 10.04 -20.38 -14.41
C LEU A 284 10.93 -19.14 -14.25
N HIS A 285 12.09 -19.29 -13.62
CA HIS A 285 13.07 -18.21 -13.49
C HIS A 285 13.59 -17.74 -14.84
N ARG A 286 13.80 -18.64 -15.78
CA ARG A 286 14.20 -18.29 -17.16
C ARG A 286 13.10 -17.47 -17.85
N GLN A 287 11.87 -17.93 -17.76
CA GLN A 287 10.70 -17.25 -18.33
C GLN A 287 10.52 -15.84 -17.72
N PHE A 288 10.62 -15.74 -16.38
CA PHE A 288 10.56 -14.46 -15.68
C PHE A 288 11.66 -13.50 -16.17
N SER A 289 12.89 -13.98 -16.30
CA SER A 289 14.01 -13.15 -16.77
C SER A 289 13.84 -12.71 -18.22
N MET A 290 13.26 -13.54 -19.08
CA MET A 290 12.97 -13.18 -20.47
C MET A 290 11.89 -12.08 -20.51
N LYS A 291 10.78 -12.25 -19.78
CA LYS A 291 9.70 -11.26 -19.73
C LYS A 291 10.15 -9.93 -19.09
N LYS A 292 11.04 -9.99 -18.10
CA LYS A 292 11.63 -8.76 -17.54
C LYS A 292 12.47 -7.99 -18.57
N ARG A 293 13.22 -8.67 -19.44
CA ARG A 293 13.93 -8.04 -20.57
C ARG A 293 12.97 -7.46 -21.61
N GLU A 294 11.89 -8.18 -21.90
CA GLU A 294 10.82 -7.68 -22.78
C GLU A 294 10.20 -6.39 -22.23
N MET A 295 9.89 -6.33 -20.93
CA MET A 295 9.44 -5.12 -20.25
C MET A 295 10.43 -3.96 -20.43
N ASP A 296 11.71 -4.21 -20.23
CA ASP A 296 12.76 -3.17 -20.43
C ASP A 296 12.78 -2.65 -21.87
N LEU A 297 12.47 -3.49 -22.87
CA LEU A 297 12.38 -3.08 -24.28
C LEU A 297 11.12 -2.25 -24.57
N LEU A 298 9.96 -2.64 -24.01
CA LEU A 298 8.72 -1.88 -24.15
C LEU A 298 8.84 -0.50 -23.49
N LEU A 299 9.39 -0.43 -22.28
CA LEU A 299 9.59 0.82 -21.55
C LEU A 299 10.56 1.80 -22.27
N LYS A 300 11.47 1.31 -23.13
CA LYS A 300 12.32 2.17 -23.94
C LYS A 300 11.60 2.79 -25.15
N ARG A 301 10.44 2.26 -25.53
CA ARG A 301 9.62 2.81 -26.62
C ARG A 301 8.73 3.98 -26.16
N LEU A 302 8.56 4.13 -24.83
CA LEU A 302 7.89 5.26 -24.21
C LEU A 302 8.79 6.51 -24.19
#